data_05591c6470dd987356313fdd1d34a7d8
#
_entry.id   05591c6470dd987356313fdd1d34a7d8
#
_cell.length_a   1.000
_cell.length_b   1.000
_cell.length_c   1.000
_cell.angle_alpha   90.00
_cell.angle_beta   90.00
_cell.angle_gamma   90.00
#
_symmetry.space_group_name_H-M   'P 1'
#
loop_
_entity.id
_entity.type
_entity.pdbx_description
1 polymer ?
#
loop_
_entity_poly.entity_id
_entity_poly.type
_entity_poly.pdbx_seq_one_letter_code
_entity_poly.pdbx_strand_id
1 'polypeptide(L)'
;MTRTFKTATRRSFIAGATAAIAAPAILRATRAYAANPTLRIGNVSPRTGPLAGFAEADEYVLQAIQQVFSAGLDNNGKTWNVEIISKDSQSNPNRAAEVAADLILGDEVDIIVAASTPDTVNPVADQAEINEVPCITTDCPWQPYFFGRNGVPGEGFENTYHFFWGLEDVIAAFLDMWDKTGVAKTVGGLFPNDADGNAWGDAELGLPKPLAAAGYT
;
A
#
# COMPACT_ATOMS: atom_id res chain seq x y z
N MET A 1 62.58 4.66 -57.95
CA MET A 1 61.37 4.18 -57.20
C MET A 1 60.72 5.40 -56.57
N THR A 2 59.70 5.94 -57.22
CA THR A 2 59.00 7.14 -56.78
C THR A 2 57.74 6.70 -55.99
N ARG A 3 57.73 6.95 -54.65
CA ARG A 3 56.54 6.68 -53.81
C ARG A 3 55.52 7.82 -53.98
N THR A 4 54.39 7.52 -54.62
CA THR A 4 53.24 8.42 -54.70
C THR A 4 52.45 8.37 -53.41
N PHE A 5 52.47 9.45 -52.62
CA PHE A 5 51.57 9.61 -51.46
C PHE A 5 50.17 9.97 -51.97
N LYS A 6 49.17 9.10 -51.69
CA LYS A 6 47.77 9.42 -51.91
C LYS A 6 47.31 10.42 -50.83
N THR A 7 47.02 11.65 -51.23
CA THR A 7 46.42 12.67 -50.39
C THR A 7 44.98 12.27 -50.01
N ALA A 8 44.72 12.16 -48.73
CA ALA A 8 43.37 11.92 -48.21
C ALA A 8 42.46 13.14 -48.50
N THR A 9 41.36 12.93 -49.13
CA THR A 9 40.36 13.99 -49.46
C THR A 9 39.55 14.35 -48.20
N ARG A 10 39.07 15.62 -48.15
CA ARG A 10 38.20 16.08 -47.04
C ARG A 10 36.97 15.17 -46.83
N ARG A 11 36.47 14.52 -47.87
CA ARG A 11 35.35 13.56 -47.77
C ARG A 11 35.74 12.26 -47.08
N SER A 12 36.91 11.74 -47.25
CA SER A 12 37.40 10.52 -46.55
C SER A 12 37.69 10.75 -45.06
N PHE A 13 38.06 12.00 -44.73
CA PHE A 13 38.28 12.38 -43.30
C PHE A 13 36.93 12.51 -42.55
N ILE A 14 35.93 13.12 -43.18
CA ILE A 14 34.58 13.25 -42.56
C ILE A 14 33.89 11.88 -42.40
N ALA A 15 34.03 10.97 -43.37
CA ALA A 15 33.49 9.61 -43.26
C ALA A 15 34.15 8.77 -42.16
N GLY A 16 35.48 8.97 -41.93
CA GLY A 16 36.21 8.33 -40.87
C GLY A 16 35.86 8.87 -39.47
N ALA A 17 35.61 10.17 -39.34
CA ALA A 17 35.24 10.82 -38.08
C ALA A 17 33.83 10.44 -37.62
N THR A 18 32.86 10.32 -38.53
CA THR A 18 31.51 9.87 -38.18
C THR A 18 31.43 8.42 -37.72
N ALA A 19 32.26 7.54 -38.32
CA ALA A 19 32.32 6.13 -37.87
C ALA A 19 32.96 5.99 -36.46
N ALA A 20 33.95 6.86 -36.11
CA ALA A 20 34.60 6.83 -34.80
C ALA A 20 33.73 7.37 -33.65
N ILE A 21 32.76 8.26 -33.94
CA ILE A 21 31.84 8.80 -32.93
C ILE A 21 30.64 7.83 -32.68
N ALA A 22 30.22 7.06 -33.69
CA ALA A 22 29.14 6.10 -33.53
C ALA A 22 29.55 4.79 -32.83
N ALA A 23 30.80 4.37 -32.93
CA ALA A 23 31.30 3.11 -32.38
C ALA A 23 31.13 2.99 -30.85
N PRO A 24 31.41 4.00 -30.00
CA PRO A 24 31.24 3.89 -28.57
C PRO A 24 29.76 3.86 -28.15
N ALA A 25 28.84 4.44 -28.94
CA ALA A 25 27.41 4.39 -28.65
C ALA A 25 26.82 2.99 -28.95
N ILE A 26 27.27 2.34 -30.02
CA ILE A 26 26.85 0.97 -30.36
C ILE A 26 27.41 -0.05 -29.36
N LEU A 27 28.67 0.14 -28.90
CA LEU A 27 29.29 -0.73 -27.91
C LEU A 27 28.67 -0.59 -26.50
N ARG A 28 28.11 0.59 -26.17
CA ARG A 28 27.33 0.77 -24.92
C ARG A 28 25.93 0.16 -25.02
N ALA A 29 25.28 0.22 -26.17
CA ALA A 29 23.95 -0.36 -26.39
C ALA A 29 23.97 -1.91 -26.29
N THR A 30 25.06 -2.58 -26.69
CA THR A 30 25.18 -4.04 -26.61
C THR A 30 25.52 -4.57 -25.22
N ARG A 31 25.81 -3.68 -24.24
CA ARG A 31 26.07 -4.05 -22.83
C ARG A 31 24.96 -3.64 -21.86
N ALA A 32 23.85 -3.10 -22.35
CA ALA A 32 22.66 -2.97 -21.54
C ALA A 32 22.07 -4.38 -21.34
N TYR A 33 22.58 -5.13 -20.37
CA TYR A 33 21.77 -6.16 -19.74
C TYR A 33 20.50 -5.44 -19.29
N ALA A 34 19.36 -5.81 -19.82
CA ALA A 34 18.10 -5.29 -19.34
C ALA A 34 18.04 -5.61 -17.84
N ALA A 35 18.19 -4.59 -17.01
CA ALA A 35 18.01 -4.77 -15.58
C ALA A 35 16.64 -5.41 -15.35
N ASN A 36 16.54 -6.31 -14.39
CA ASN A 36 15.26 -6.88 -14.02
C ASN A 36 14.29 -5.73 -13.70
N PRO A 37 13.04 -5.80 -14.13
CA PRO A 37 12.05 -4.82 -13.71
C PRO A 37 11.91 -4.87 -12.18
N THR A 38 11.51 -3.77 -11.58
CA THR A 38 11.31 -3.67 -10.13
C THR A 38 9.83 -3.46 -9.86
N LEU A 39 9.27 -4.26 -8.97
CA LEU A 39 7.97 -4.04 -8.35
C LEU A 39 8.21 -3.25 -7.06
N ARG A 40 7.65 -2.04 -6.99
CA ARG A 40 7.73 -1.18 -5.81
C ARG A 40 6.44 -1.27 -5.01
N ILE A 41 6.56 -1.67 -3.76
CA ILE A 41 5.45 -1.80 -2.82
C ILE A 41 5.59 -0.70 -1.78
N GLY A 42 4.64 0.23 -1.75
CA GLY A 42 4.52 1.23 -0.70
C GLY A 42 3.83 0.64 0.53
N ASN A 43 4.36 0.88 1.72
CA ASN A 43 3.71 0.53 2.97
C ASN A 43 3.51 1.78 3.83
N VAL A 44 2.28 2.03 4.29
CA VAL A 44 1.97 3.09 5.24
C VAL A 44 1.49 2.47 6.54
N SER A 45 2.15 2.82 7.64
CA SER A 45 1.89 2.25 8.95
C SER A 45 2.07 3.30 10.04
N PRO A 46 1.30 3.26 11.14
CA PRO A 46 1.43 4.20 12.27
C PRO A 46 2.55 3.75 13.23
N ARG A 47 3.81 3.79 12.77
CA ARG A 47 4.96 3.35 13.58
C ARG A 47 5.21 4.20 14.82
N THR A 48 4.70 5.43 14.84
CA THR A 48 4.76 6.33 15.99
C THR A 48 3.40 6.91 16.32
N GLY A 49 3.24 7.43 17.55
CA GLY A 49 1.99 8.02 18.04
C GLY A 49 1.05 7.03 18.72
N PRO A 50 -0.20 7.43 19.00
CA PRO A 50 -1.16 6.62 19.78
C PRO A 50 -1.51 5.26 19.16
N LEU A 51 -1.44 5.14 17.84
CA LEU A 51 -1.77 3.91 17.11
C LEU A 51 -0.55 3.00 16.87
N ALA A 52 0.61 3.28 17.49
CA ALA A 52 1.85 2.54 17.24
C ALA A 52 1.72 1.03 17.55
N GLY A 53 0.78 0.61 18.39
CA GLY A 53 0.48 -0.79 18.65
C GLY A 53 0.07 -1.58 17.42
N PHE A 54 -0.56 -0.94 16.41
CA PHE A 54 -0.89 -1.58 15.14
C PHE A 54 0.34 -1.90 14.28
N ALA A 55 1.44 -1.19 14.49
CA ALA A 55 2.68 -1.34 13.74
C ALA A 55 3.76 -2.18 14.48
N GLU A 56 3.45 -2.73 15.64
CA GLU A 56 4.44 -3.42 16.49
C GLU A 56 5.12 -4.59 15.76
N ALA A 57 4.38 -5.31 14.92
CA ALA A 57 4.91 -6.45 14.18
C ALA A 57 5.50 -6.09 12.81
N ASP A 58 5.31 -4.87 12.31
CA ASP A 58 5.60 -4.49 10.93
C ASP A 58 7.05 -4.70 10.55
N GLU A 59 7.99 -4.27 11.39
CA GLU A 59 9.41 -4.41 11.07
C GLU A 59 9.81 -5.87 10.88
N TYR A 60 9.33 -6.75 11.74
CA TYR A 60 9.57 -8.19 11.65
C TYR A 60 8.98 -8.77 10.35
N VAL A 61 7.74 -8.40 10.04
CA VAL A 61 7.04 -8.88 8.82
C VAL A 61 7.73 -8.36 7.57
N LEU A 62 8.06 -7.08 7.51
CA LEU A 62 8.73 -6.47 6.37
C LEU A 62 10.12 -7.09 6.11
N GLN A 63 10.90 -7.36 7.16
CA GLN A 63 12.18 -8.05 7.04
C GLN A 63 12.02 -9.47 6.52
N ALA A 64 11.02 -10.21 7.00
CA ALA A 64 10.72 -11.57 6.53
C ALA A 64 10.31 -11.57 5.05
N ILE A 65 9.47 -10.63 4.63
CA ILE A 65 9.04 -10.49 3.23
C ILE A 65 10.23 -10.12 2.33
N GLN A 66 11.08 -9.17 2.74
CA GLN A 66 12.28 -8.82 2.00
C GLN A 66 13.23 -10.02 1.82
N GLN A 67 13.34 -10.87 2.85
CA GLN A 67 14.13 -12.10 2.76
C GLN A 67 13.53 -13.10 1.76
N VAL A 68 12.20 -13.27 1.76
CA VAL A 68 11.50 -14.12 0.79
C VAL A 68 11.74 -13.65 -0.64
N PHE A 69 11.70 -12.34 -0.88
CA PHE A 69 11.91 -11.75 -2.20
C PHE A 69 13.37 -11.41 -2.53
N SER A 70 14.33 -11.82 -1.70
CA SER A 70 15.76 -11.54 -1.94
C SER A 70 16.29 -12.11 -3.26
N ALA A 71 15.71 -13.22 -3.73
CA ALA A 71 16.02 -13.81 -5.03
C ALA A 71 15.19 -13.24 -6.19
N GLY A 72 14.32 -12.28 -5.89
CA GLY A 72 13.33 -11.72 -6.82
C GLY A 72 12.04 -12.52 -6.87
N LEU A 73 11.05 -11.96 -7.54
CA LEU A 73 9.75 -12.56 -7.82
C LEU A 73 9.76 -13.12 -9.23
N ASP A 74 9.46 -14.42 -9.39
CA ASP A 74 9.26 -15.01 -10.71
C ASP A 74 7.84 -14.72 -11.22
N ASN A 75 7.77 -14.04 -12.36
CA ASN A 75 6.53 -13.83 -13.08
C ASN A 75 6.68 -14.39 -14.50
N ASN A 76 6.15 -15.59 -14.72
CA ASN A 76 6.18 -16.29 -16.02
C ASN A 76 7.60 -16.43 -16.62
N GLY A 77 8.57 -16.80 -15.80
CA GLY A 77 9.98 -16.97 -16.21
C GLY A 77 10.78 -15.69 -16.34
N LYS A 78 10.21 -14.55 -15.92
CA LYS A 78 10.90 -13.26 -15.83
C LYS A 78 11.06 -12.89 -14.35
N THR A 79 12.29 -12.73 -13.90
CA THR A 79 12.58 -12.30 -12.54
C THR A 79 12.35 -10.80 -12.40
N TRP A 80 11.59 -10.40 -11.36
CA TRP A 80 11.38 -9.03 -10.94
C TRP A 80 12.09 -8.79 -9.62
N ASN A 81 12.76 -7.68 -9.48
CA ASN A 81 13.19 -7.22 -8.17
C ASN A 81 11.98 -6.73 -7.38
N VAL A 82 12.00 -6.89 -6.05
CA VAL A 82 10.95 -6.34 -5.18
C VAL A 82 11.60 -5.33 -4.24
N GLU A 83 11.05 -4.13 -4.23
CA GLU A 83 11.44 -3.04 -3.34
C GLU A 83 10.25 -2.67 -2.46
N ILE A 84 10.44 -2.63 -1.13
CA ILE A 84 9.40 -2.22 -0.19
C ILE A 84 9.82 -0.90 0.44
N ILE A 85 8.98 0.13 0.27
CA ILE A 85 9.21 1.48 0.79
C ILE A 85 8.17 1.74 1.88
N SER A 86 8.61 1.84 3.14
CA SER A 86 7.71 2.02 4.28
C SER A 86 7.80 3.44 4.83
N LYS A 87 6.63 4.07 5.03
CA LYS A 87 6.51 5.42 5.60
C LYS A 87 5.61 5.41 6.84
N ASP A 88 5.94 6.27 7.79
CA ASP A 88 5.23 6.43 9.07
C ASP A 88 4.12 7.47 8.95
N SER A 89 2.87 7.06 9.19
CA SER A 89 1.71 7.97 9.28
C SER A 89 1.70 8.81 10.56
N GLN A 90 2.54 8.47 11.54
CA GLN A 90 2.59 9.12 12.85
C GLN A 90 1.23 9.15 13.57
N SER A 91 0.38 8.14 13.31
CA SER A 91 -1.00 8.09 13.83
C SER A 91 -1.85 9.32 13.49
N ASN A 92 -1.56 9.99 12.37
CA ASN A 92 -2.21 11.23 11.97
C ASN A 92 -2.79 11.10 10.55
N PRO A 93 -4.11 11.40 10.36
CA PRO A 93 -4.77 11.22 9.06
C PRO A 93 -4.17 12.11 7.94
N ASN A 94 -3.80 13.36 8.25
CA ASN A 94 -3.19 14.25 7.26
C ASN A 94 -1.80 13.73 6.84
N ARG A 95 -1.02 13.25 7.81
CA ARG A 95 0.29 12.66 7.52
C ARG A 95 0.15 11.35 6.74
N ALA A 96 -0.85 10.54 7.04
CA ALA A 96 -1.15 9.32 6.27
C ALA A 96 -1.42 9.64 4.80
N ALA A 97 -2.25 10.64 4.50
CA ALA A 97 -2.48 11.11 3.14
C ALA A 97 -1.20 11.65 2.48
N GLU A 98 -0.43 12.47 3.19
CA GLU A 98 0.82 13.06 2.70
C GLU A 98 1.84 11.96 2.30
N VAL A 99 2.10 11.00 3.19
CA VAL A 99 3.08 9.95 2.89
C VAL A 99 2.59 8.97 1.82
N ALA A 100 1.28 8.77 1.68
CA ALA A 100 0.72 8.01 0.58
C ALA A 100 0.93 8.71 -0.76
N ALA A 101 0.68 10.03 -0.82
CA ALA A 101 0.96 10.84 -2.00
C ALA A 101 2.47 10.84 -2.36
N ASP A 102 3.34 10.92 -1.36
CA ASP A 102 4.80 10.83 -1.57
C ASP A 102 5.23 9.47 -2.15
N LEU A 103 4.64 8.36 -1.66
CA LEU A 103 4.89 7.02 -2.21
C LEU A 103 4.48 6.93 -3.67
N ILE A 104 3.30 7.49 -4.01
CA ILE A 104 2.76 7.44 -5.38
C ILE A 104 3.53 8.36 -6.33
N LEU A 105 3.66 9.64 -5.97
CA LEU A 105 4.15 10.66 -6.89
C LEU A 105 5.67 10.85 -6.85
N GLY A 106 6.30 10.51 -5.72
CA GLY A 106 7.74 10.68 -5.51
C GLY A 106 8.53 9.38 -5.67
N ASP A 107 8.06 8.32 -5.02
CA ASP A 107 8.73 7.01 -5.04
C ASP A 107 8.22 6.12 -6.19
N GLU A 108 7.14 6.52 -6.88
CA GLU A 108 6.53 5.82 -8.03
C GLU A 108 6.23 4.34 -7.71
N VAL A 109 5.53 4.09 -6.59
CA VAL A 109 5.16 2.73 -6.19
C VAL A 109 4.07 2.16 -7.10
N ASP A 110 4.15 0.84 -7.36
CA ASP A 110 3.19 0.12 -8.21
C ASP A 110 1.93 -0.32 -7.44
N ILE A 111 2.05 -0.49 -6.11
CA ILE A 111 0.97 -0.89 -5.22
C ILE A 111 1.22 -0.35 -3.81
N ILE A 112 0.15 -0.03 -3.10
CA ILE A 112 0.20 0.38 -1.69
C ILE A 112 -0.46 -0.68 -0.80
N VAL A 113 0.11 -0.89 0.38
CA VAL A 113 -0.50 -1.64 1.48
C VAL A 113 -0.57 -0.74 2.72
N ALA A 114 -1.68 -0.80 3.45
CA ALA A 114 -1.84 -0.07 4.70
C ALA A 114 -2.68 -0.86 5.70
N ALA A 115 -2.27 -0.84 6.97
CA ALA A 115 -2.93 -1.52 8.06
C ALA A 115 -3.00 -0.59 9.27
N SER A 116 -4.17 -0.35 9.80
CA SER A 116 -4.43 0.44 11.01
C SER A 116 -5.93 0.73 11.17
N THR A 117 -6.26 1.73 11.98
CA THR A 117 -7.64 2.24 12.15
C THR A 117 -8.11 3.02 10.92
N PRO A 118 -9.43 3.25 10.77
CA PRO A 118 -9.99 4.01 9.64
C PRO A 118 -9.38 5.41 9.48
N ASP A 119 -9.00 6.06 10.59
CA ASP A 119 -8.43 7.41 10.56
C ASP A 119 -7.13 7.52 9.75
N THR A 120 -6.35 6.46 9.68
CA THR A 120 -5.08 6.45 8.92
C THR A 120 -5.13 5.59 7.66
N VAL A 121 -6.02 4.60 7.59
CA VAL A 121 -6.20 3.74 6.42
C VAL A 121 -6.99 4.44 5.32
N ASN A 122 -8.11 5.11 5.66
CA ASN A 122 -8.96 5.78 4.68
C ASN A 122 -8.22 6.86 3.87
N PRO A 123 -7.43 7.77 4.49
CA PRO A 123 -6.68 8.76 3.72
C PRO A 123 -5.66 8.16 2.76
N VAL A 124 -5.04 7.02 3.11
CA VAL A 124 -4.12 6.30 2.22
C VAL A 124 -4.88 5.73 1.02
N ALA A 125 -5.99 5.06 1.29
CA ALA A 125 -6.83 4.49 0.24
C ALA A 125 -7.41 5.57 -0.69
N ASP A 126 -7.79 6.74 -0.15
CA ASP A 126 -8.29 7.85 -0.97
C ASP A 126 -7.20 8.43 -1.89
N GLN A 127 -5.96 8.54 -1.41
CA GLN A 127 -4.83 8.95 -2.27
C GLN A 127 -4.57 7.92 -3.37
N ALA A 128 -4.65 6.64 -3.06
CA ALA A 128 -4.46 5.56 -4.03
C ALA A 128 -5.59 5.56 -5.08
N GLU A 129 -6.85 5.73 -4.66
CA GLU A 129 -8.01 5.79 -5.57
C GLU A 129 -7.92 6.95 -6.55
N ILE A 130 -7.60 8.17 -6.06
CA ILE A 130 -7.49 9.38 -6.88
C ILE A 130 -6.36 9.28 -7.91
N ASN A 131 -5.27 8.58 -7.55
CA ASN A 131 -4.10 8.42 -8.43
C ASN A 131 -4.10 7.10 -9.22
N GLU A 132 -5.18 6.34 -9.16
CA GLU A 132 -5.35 5.07 -9.89
C GLU A 132 -4.25 4.03 -9.56
N VAL A 133 -3.75 4.03 -8.32
CA VAL A 133 -2.76 3.08 -7.83
C VAL A 133 -3.46 1.98 -7.03
N PRO A 134 -3.22 0.69 -7.33
CA PRO A 134 -3.77 -0.39 -6.54
C PRO A 134 -3.41 -0.27 -5.06
N CYS A 135 -4.41 -0.41 -4.18
CA CYS A 135 -4.21 -0.35 -2.74
C CYS A 135 -4.95 -1.48 -2.04
N ILE A 136 -4.26 -2.17 -1.14
CA ILE A 136 -4.84 -3.18 -0.25
C ILE A 136 -4.74 -2.68 1.18
N THR A 137 -5.88 -2.66 1.87
CA THR A 137 -5.98 -2.19 3.26
C THR A 137 -6.56 -3.25 4.18
N THR A 138 -6.19 -3.20 5.46
CA THR A 138 -6.67 -4.12 6.49
C THR A 138 -6.71 -3.46 7.87
N ASP A 139 -7.09 -4.22 8.89
CA ASP A 139 -7.06 -3.93 10.33
C ASP A 139 -8.13 -2.96 10.86
N CYS A 140 -9.08 -2.56 10.05
CA CYS A 140 -10.28 -1.89 10.55
C CYS A 140 -11.56 -2.56 10.00
N PRO A 141 -12.69 -2.44 10.70
CA PRO A 141 -13.95 -2.97 10.18
C PRO A 141 -14.31 -2.35 8.84
N TRP A 142 -14.92 -3.16 7.95
CA TRP A 142 -15.23 -2.70 6.60
C TRP A 142 -16.23 -1.53 6.56
N GLN A 143 -17.11 -1.41 7.55
CA GLN A 143 -18.12 -0.33 7.56
C GLN A 143 -17.49 1.06 7.69
N PRO A 144 -16.64 1.36 8.70
CA PRO A 144 -15.99 2.67 8.78
C PRO A 144 -15.01 2.89 7.63
N TYR A 145 -14.43 1.85 7.04
CA TYR A 145 -13.65 1.99 5.81
C TYR A 145 -14.54 2.42 4.64
N PHE A 146 -15.61 1.68 4.37
CA PHE A 146 -16.45 1.89 3.20
C PHE A 146 -17.30 3.15 3.30
N PHE A 147 -18.09 3.28 4.38
CA PHE A 147 -18.96 4.44 4.57
C PHE A 147 -18.20 5.71 4.93
N GLY A 148 -17.10 5.59 5.67
CA GLY A 148 -16.21 6.72 5.99
C GLY A 148 -15.55 7.36 4.78
N ARG A 149 -15.43 6.61 3.68
CA ARG A 149 -14.97 7.05 2.36
C ARG A 149 -16.09 7.39 1.38
N ASN A 150 -17.33 7.53 1.88
CA ASN A 150 -18.53 7.77 1.07
C ASN A 150 -18.80 6.66 0.03
N GLY A 151 -18.48 5.41 0.35
CA GLY A 151 -18.75 4.26 -0.52
C GLY A 151 -20.25 4.09 -0.77
N VAL A 152 -20.62 3.81 -2.01
CA VAL A 152 -22.00 3.55 -2.42
C VAL A 152 -22.21 2.05 -2.55
N PRO A 153 -23.16 1.46 -1.79
CA PRO A 153 -23.45 0.04 -1.87
C PRO A 153 -23.78 -0.42 -3.29
N GLY A 154 -23.02 -1.43 -3.77
CA GLY A 154 -23.17 -1.97 -5.11
C GLY A 154 -22.23 -1.37 -6.16
N GLU A 155 -21.57 -0.24 -5.88
CA GLU A 155 -20.59 0.38 -6.79
C GLU A 155 -19.14 0.03 -6.39
N GLY A 156 -18.81 0.17 -5.10
CA GLY A 156 -17.46 -0.09 -4.59
C GLY A 156 -16.43 1.00 -4.94
N PHE A 157 -15.17 0.60 -4.95
CA PHE A 157 -14.02 1.41 -5.37
C PHE A 157 -13.29 0.70 -6.51
N GLU A 158 -12.62 1.44 -7.39
CA GLU A 158 -11.98 0.86 -8.58
C GLU A 158 -10.58 0.33 -8.29
N ASN A 159 -9.79 1.06 -7.50
CA ASN A 159 -8.38 0.78 -7.27
C ASN A 159 -8.06 0.31 -5.85
N THR A 160 -9.01 0.42 -4.92
CA THR A 160 -8.75 0.12 -3.52
C THR A 160 -9.59 -1.03 -3.01
N TYR A 161 -8.93 -1.97 -2.31
CA TYR A 161 -9.51 -3.21 -1.82
C TYR A 161 -9.26 -3.32 -0.32
N HIS A 162 -10.32 -3.65 0.42
CA HIS A 162 -10.25 -3.81 1.86
C HIS A 162 -10.49 -5.27 2.25
N PHE A 163 -9.64 -5.80 3.10
CA PHE A 163 -9.71 -7.17 3.58
C PHE A 163 -9.69 -7.21 5.10
N PHE A 164 -10.86 -7.24 5.72
CA PHE A 164 -11.02 -7.40 7.15
C PHE A 164 -12.46 -7.78 7.49
N TRP A 165 -12.71 -8.24 8.73
CA TRP A 165 -14.04 -8.52 9.22
C TRP A 165 -14.86 -7.22 9.43
N GLY A 166 -16.17 -7.37 9.52
CA GLY A 166 -17.08 -6.26 9.84
C GLY A 166 -17.40 -6.14 11.32
N LEU A 167 -18.07 -5.06 11.68
CA LEU A 167 -18.62 -4.86 13.02
C LEU A 167 -19.55 -6.02 13.40
N GLU A 168 -20.37 -6.47 12.46
CA GLU A 168 -21.33 -7.57 12.64
C GLU A 168 -20.67 -8.87 13.07
N ASP A 169 -19.49 -9.18 12.52
CA ASP A 169 -18.76 -10.43 12.83
C ASP A 169 -18.29 -10.44 14.28
N VAL A 170 -17.70 -9.33 14.72
CA VAL A 170 -17.16 -9.17 16.09
C VAL A 170 -18.30 -9.08 17.09
N ILE A 171 -19.36 -8.32 16.77
CA ILE A 171 -20.55 -8.21 17.63
C ILE A 171 -21.19 -9.59 17.82
N ALA A 172 -21.34 -10.36 16.74
CA ALA A 172 -21.89 -11.72 16.81
C ALA A 172 -21.02 -12.64 17.68
N ALA A 173 -19.69 -12.54 17.56
CA ALA A 173 -18.77 -13.31 18.39
C ALA A 173 -18.88 -12.95 19.89
N PHE A 174 -18.99 -11.67 20.22
CA PHE A 174 -19.19 -11.24 21.61
C PHE A 174 -20.55 -11.71 22.17
N LEU A 175 -21.64 -11.57 21.43
CA LEU A 175 -22.96 -12.01 21.86
C LEU A 175 -22.99 -13.52 22.10
N ASP A 176 -22.42 -14.33 21.22
CA ASP A 176 -22.31 -15.78 21.36
C ASP A 176 -21.46 -16.16 22.61
N MET A 177 -20.34 -15.49 22.81
CA MET A 177 -19.48 -15.71 23.99
C MET A 177 -20.21 -15.36 25.29
N TRP A 178 -20.90 -14.22 25.33
CA TRP A 178 -21.62 -13.78 26.55
C TRP A 178 -22.84 -14.65 26.85
N ASP A 179 -23.55 -15.11 25.85
CA ASP A 179 -24.67 -16.05 26.04
C ASP A 179 -24.18 -17.38 26.62
N LYS A 180 -23.10 -17.95 26.08
CA LYS A 180 -22.48 -19.20 26.56
C LYS A 180 -21.90 -19.10 27.97
N THR A 181 -21.41 -17.94 28.35
CA THR A 181 -20.83 -17.72 29.68
C THR A 181 -21.88 -17.31 30.72
N GLY A 182 -23.10 -16.97 30.30
CA GLY A 182 -24.19 -16.63 31.21
C GLY A 182 -23.97 -15.34 32.00
N VAL A 183 -23.32 -14.34 31.39
CA VAL A 183 -23.07 -13.04 32.03
C VAL A 183 -24.37 -12.24 32.20
N ALA A 184 -24.34 -11.25 33.10
CA ALA A 184 -25.46 -10.33 33.28
C ALA A 184 -25.75 -9.56 31.97
N LYS A 185 -27.05 -9.36 31.70
CA LYS A 185 -27.49 -8.64 30.47
C LYS A 185 -27.36 -7.11 30.62
N THR A 186 -26.20 -6.65 31.13
CA THR A 186 -25.88 -5.22 31.29
C THR A 186 -24.51 -4.97 30.72
N VAL A 187 -24.38 -4.01 29.79
CA VAL A 187 -23.15 -3.68 29.11
C VAL A 187 -22.82 -2.20 29.30
N GLY A 188 -21.58 -1.91 29.73
CA GLY A 188 -21.00 -0.58 29.68
C GLY A 188 -20.02 -0.49 28.51
N GLY A 189 -20.26 0.43 27.56
CA GLY A 189 -19.38 0.69 26.43
C GLY A 189 -18.53 1.94 26.67
N LEU A 190 -17.23 1.85 26.36
CA LEU A 190 -16.32 3.01 26.32
C LEU A 190 -15.64 3.03 24.95
N PHE A 191 -15.95 4.03 24.14
CA PHE A 191 -15.45 4.17 22.78
C PHE A 191 -14.61 5.44 22.64
N PRO A 192 -13.49 5.41 21.91
CA PRO A 192 -12.76 6.63 21.56
C PRO A 192 -13.61 7.54 20.69
N ASN A 193 -13.33 8.83 20.71
CA ASN A 193 -14.00 9.79 19.84
C ASN A 193 -13.19 9.97 18.54
N ASP A 194 -13.17 8.93 17.75
CA ASP A 194 -12.53 8.83 16.43
C ASP A 194 -13.42 8.03 15.46
N ALA A 195 -12.97 7.81 14.23
CA ALA A 195 -13.76 7.11 13.22
C ALA A 195 -14.08 5.66 13.63
N ASP A 196 -13.16 4.97 14.28
CA ASP A 196 -13.35 3.59 14.75
C ASP A 196 -14.35 3.54 15.91
N GLY A 197 -14.12 4.31 16.97
CA GLY A 197 -15.00 4.35 18.13
C GLY A 197 -16.40 4.81 17.82
N ASN A 198 -16.53 5.78 16.94
CA ASN A 198 -17.85 6.26 16.46
C ASN A 198 -18.59 5.17 15.69
N ALA A 199 -17.90 4.35 14.89
CA ALA A 199 -18.51 3.21 14.20
C ALA A 199 -19.00 2.12 15.18
N TRP A 200 -18.20 1.79 16.21
CA TRP A 200 -18.61 0.85 17.26
C TRP A 200 -19.79 1.35 18.09
N GLY A 201 -19.86 2.64 18.34
CA GLY A 201 -20.95 3.29 19.09
C GLY A 201 -22.18 3.68 18.24
N ASP A 202 -22.13 3.49 16.92
CA ASP A 202 -23.22 3.85 16.02
C ASP A 202 -24.51 3.10 16.36
N ALA A 203 -25.65 3.82 16.38
CA ALA A 203 -26.92 3.29 16.81
C ALA A 203 -27.49 2.20 15.88
N GLU A 204 -27.14 2.23 14.58
CA GLU A 204 -27.67 1.33 13.57
C GLU A 204 -26.67 0.24 13.15
N LEU A 205 -25.41 0.58 12.99
CA LEU A 205 -24.37 -0.31 12.49
C LEU A 205 -23.50 -0.90 13.61
N GLY A 206 -23.40 -0.22 14.75
CA GLY A 206 -22.55 -0.59 15.88
C GLY A 206 -23.23 -1.52 16.89
N LEU A 207 -22.67 -1.56 18.09
CA LEU A 207 -23.09 -2.40 19.20
C LEU A 207 -24.52 -2.13 19.75
N PRO A 208 -25.04 -0.89 19.81
CA PRO A 208 -26.31 -0.62 20.54
C PRO A 208 -27.49 -1.44 20.03
N LYS A 209 -27.70 -1.52 18.73
CA LYS A 209 -28.87 -2.20 18.15
C LYS A 209 -28.84 -3.72 18.36
N PRO A 210 -27.77 -4.45 18.06
CA PRO A 210 -27.66 -5.89 18.34
C PRO A 210 -27.75 -6.23 19.83
N LEU A 211 -27.16 -5.40 20.70
CA LEU A 211 -27.26 -5.56 22.15
C LEU A 211 -28.70 -5.46 22.63
N ALA A 212 -29.45 -4.43 22.23
CA ALA A 212 -30.82 -4.28 22.58
C ALA A 212 -31.69 -5.46 22.07
N ALA A 213 -31.46 -5.94 20.84
CA ALA A 213 -32.12 -7.10 20.25
C ALA A 213 -31.84 -8.39 21.03
N ALA A 214 -30.67 -8.55 21.63
CA ALA A 214 -30.28 -9.68 22.47
C ALA A 214 -30.71 -9.52 23.93
N GLY A 215 -31.43 -8.42 24.28
CA GLY A 215 -31.93 -8.13 25.64
C GLY A 215 -30.90 -7.60 26.61
N TYR A 216 -29.84 -7.00 26.12
CA TYR A 216 -28.87 -6.27 26.94
C TYR A 216 -29.32 -4.82 27.19
N THR A 217 -28.96 -4.26 28.34
CA THR A 217 -29.23 -2.88 28.75
C THR A 217 -27.94 -2.16 29.10
#